data_d8160819f1efc51e3ebadd337176888d
#
_entry.id   d8160819f1efc51e3ebadd337176888d
#
_cell.length_a   1.000
_cell.length_b   1.000
_cell.length_c   1.000
_cell.angle_alpha   90.00
_cell.angle_beta   90.00
_cell.angle_gamma   90.00
#
_symmetry.space_group_name_H-M   'P 1'
#
loop_
_entity.id
_entity.type
_entity.pdbx_description
1 polymer ?
#
loop_
_entity_poly.entity_id
_entity_poly.type
_entity_poly.pdbx_seq_one_letter_code
_entity_poly.pdbx_strand_id
1 'polypeptide(L)'
;WRQIMSDCTGLPITVCLEDEISALGAAVLAMASTGVYGNNDVATAAGKMAHYGETIEPDMELHQRYQEVASVQRKLYPRLQDIFEDLHNLSRKYPSTRPESPAAEL
;
A
#
# COMPACT_ATOMS: atom_id res chain seq x y z
N TRP A 1 -6.92 -12.84 2.99
CA TRP A 1 -6.27 -11.62 2.52
C TRP A 1 -4.76 -11.78 2.40
N ARG A 2 -4.08 -12.25 3.44
CA ARG A 2 -2.62 -12.47 3.44
C ARG A 2 -2.17 -13.43 2.35
N GLN A 3 -2.86 -14.56 2.15
CA GLN A 3 -2.58 -15.52 1.07
C GLN A 3 -2.75 -14.86 -0.31
N ILE A 4 -3.81 -14.09 -0.51
CA ILE A 4 -4.04 -13.36 -1.77
C ILE A 4 -2.88 -12.39 -2.07
N MET A 5 -2.38 -11.70 -1.07
CA MET A 5 -1.23 -10.80 -1.25
C MET A 5 0.04 -11.57 -1.65
N SER A 6 0.30 -12.71 -1.01
CA SER A 6 1.43 -13.58 -1.34
C SER A 6 1.32 -14.10 -2.79
N ASP A 7 0.14 -14.60 -3.15
CA ASP A 7 -0.12 -15.14 -4.50
C ASP A 7 -0.03 -14.05 -5.58
N CYS A 8 -0.56 -12.86 -5.32
CA CYS A 8 -0.49 -11.73 -6.26
C CYS A 8 0.95 -11.26 -6.50
N THR A 9 1.76 -11.19 -5.45
CA THR A 9 3.14 -10.70 -5.54
C THR A 9 4.14 -11.76 -5.96
N GLY A 10 3.84 -13.05 -5.73
CA GLY A 10 4.75 -14.16 -5.89
C GLY A 10 5.88 -14.17 -4.85
N LEU A 11 5.68 -13.48 -3.72
CA LEU A 11 6.65 -13.36 -2.65
C LEU A 11 6.08 -13.91 -1.34
N PRO A 12 6.92 -14.58 -0.51
CA PRO A 12 6.50 -14.98 0.82
C PRO A 12 6.18 -13.75 1.67
N ILE A 13 5.14 -13.85 2.49
CA ILE A 13 4.72 -12.80 3.41
C ILE A 13 4.87 -13.28 4.84
N THR A 14 5.71 -12.61 5.61
CA THR A 14 5.87 -12.86 7.04
C THR A 14 4.95 -11.93 7.83
N VAL A 15 4.17 -12.52 8.72
CA VAL A 15 3.19 -11.78 9.54
C VAL A 15 3.91 -11.08 10.69
N CYS A 16 3.68 -9.78 10.85
CA CYS A 16 4.06 -9.05 12.04
C CYS A 16 3.02 -9.31 13.15
N LEU A 17 3.49 -9.63 14.36
CA LEU A 17 2.62 -9.98 15.48
C LEU A 17 2.16 -8.79 16.32
N GLU A 18 2.61 -7.59 15.99
CA GLU A 18 2.25 -6.38 16.73
C GLU A 18 0.85 -5.90 16.38
N ASP A 19 0.10 -5.48 17.39
CA ASP A 19 -1.26 -4.93 17.21
C ASP A 19 -1.23 -3.53 16.59
N GLU A 20 -0.25 -2.70 17.01
CA GLU A 20 -0.12 -1.30 16.59
C GLU A 20 1.04 -1.09 15.61
N ILE A 21 0.92 -1.64 14.40
CA ILE A 21 1.99 -1.62 13.39
C ILE A 21 2.42 -0.21 13.00
N SER A 22 1.48 0.76 12.97
CA SER A 22 1.80 2.16 12.66
C SER A 22 2.66 2.81 13.74
N ALA A 23 2.35 2.55 15.01
CA ALA A 23 3.15 3.02 16.13
C ALA A 23 4.54 2.36 16.15
N LEU A 24 4.60 1.06 15.87
CA LEU A 24 5.87 0.35 15.71
C LEU A 24 6.73 0.99 14.61
N GLY A 25 6.15 1.28 13.44
CA GLY A 25 6.87 1.93 12.35
C GLY A 25 7.47 3.28 12.73
N ALA A 26 6.70 4.10 13.44
CA ALA A 26 7.17 5.39 13.95
C ALA A 26 8.31 5.20 14.98
N ALA A 27 8.18 4.23 15.89
CA ALA A 27 9.21 3.92 16.88
C ALA A 27 10.50 3.40 16.22
N VAL A 28 10.40 2.55 15.20
CA VAL A 28 11.54 2.06 14.41
C VAL A 28 12.31 3.21 13.78
N LEU A 29 11.61 4.16 13.15
CA LEU A 29 12.25 5.34 12.54
C LEU A 29 12.92 6.23 13.59
N ALA A 30 12.28 6.46 14.74
CA ALA A 30 12.86 7.21 15.85
C ALA A 30 14.13 6.53 16.39
N MET A 31 14.10 5.21 16.61
CA MET A 31 15.26 4.47 17.11
C MET A 31 16.41 4.42 16.08
N ALA A 32 16.10 4.28 14.80
CA ALA A 32 17.11 4.34 13.76
C ALA A 32 17.81 5.73 13.73
N SER A 33 17.04 6.81 13.90
CA SER A 33 17.59 8.19 13.89
C SER A 33 18.44 8.52 15.10
N THR A 34 18.19 7.88 16.26
CA THR A 34 18.99 8.07 17.49
C THR A 34 20.33 7.31 17.47
N GLY A 35 20.53 6.43 16.51
CA GLY A 35 21.74 5.63 16.38
C GLY A 35 21.86 4.47 17.38
N VAL A 36 20.82 4.18 18.18
CA VAL A 36 20.82 3.08 19.16
C VAL A 36 21.10 1.72 18.52
N TYR A 37 20.57 1.50 17.30
CA TYR A 37 20.77 0.28 16.52
C TYR A 37 21.65 0.48 15.28
N GLY A 38 22.46 1.53 15.25
CA GLY A 38 23.23 1.95 14.09
C GLY A 38 22.68 3.23 13.47
N ASN A 39 23.58 4.08 12.94
CA ASN A 39 23.17 5.37 12.38
C ASN A 39 22.26 5.20 11.15
N ASN A 40 21.01 5.61 11.26
CA ASN A 40 19.99 5.53 10.21
C ASN A 40 19.74 4.10 9.66
N ASP A 41 20.09 3.06 10.40
CA ASP A 41 19.84 1.68 10.00
C ASP A 41 18.43 1.24 10.40
N VAL A 42 17.46 1.56 9.54
CA VAL A 42 16.05 1.22 9.72
C VAL A 42 15.85 -0.31 9.71
N ALA A 43 16.60 -1.04 8.90
CA ALA A 43 16.45 -2.50 8.78
C ALA A 43 16.87 -3.19 10.08
N THR A 44 18.00 -2.79 10.68
CA THR A 44 18.45 -3.32 11.97
C THR A 44 17.48 -2.94 13.09
N ALA A 45 17.02 -1.69 13.13
CA ALA A 45 16.03 -1.25 14.12
C ALA A 45 14.72 -2.05 14.01
N ALA A 46 14.18 -2.23 12.82
CA ALA A 46 12.99 -3.04 12.57
C ALA A 46 13.18 -4.49 13.00
N GLY A 47 14.30 -5.11 12.63
CA GLY A 47 14.61 -6.49 13.01
C GLY A 47 14.77 -6.72 14.52
N LYS A 48 15.08 -5.66 15.29
CA LYS A 48 15.20 -5.73 16.76
C LYS A 48 13.88 -5.43 17.48
N MET A 49 13.00 -4.66 16.87
CA MET A 49 11.78 -4.17 17.51
C MET A 49 10.52 -4.92 17.08
N ALA A 50 10.49 -5.48 15.87
CA ALA A 50 9.35 -6.22 15.36
C ALA A 50 9.44 -7.72 15.74
N HIS A 51 8.30 -8.29 16.12
CA HIS A 51 8.14 -9.72 16.28
C HIS A 51 7.42 -10.30 15.09
N TYR A 52 7.99 -11.37 14.54
CA TYR A 52 7.47 -12.02 13.35
C TYR A 52 6.89 -13.39 13.69
N GLY A 53 5.76 -13.69 13.06
CA GLY A 53 5.04 -14.95 13.18
C GLY A 53 5.25 -15.86 11.98
N GLU A 54 4.17 -16.48 11.53
CA GLU A 54 4.18 -17.40 10.40
C GLU A 54 4.57 -16.70 9.10
N THR A 55 5.20 -17.44 8.20
CA THR A 55 5.44 -17.05 6.82
C THR A 55 4.46 -17.79 5.91
N ILE A 56 3.80 -17.05 5.05
CA ILE A 56 2.81 -17.54 4.08
C ILE A 56 3.50 -17.58 2.72
N GLU A 57 3.67 -18.78 2.19
CA GLU A 57 4.26 -18.99 0.86
C GLU A 57 3.24 -18.75 -0.24
N PRO A 58 3.65 -18.20 -1.40
CA PRO A 58 2.77 -17.98 -2.53
C PRO A 58 2.42 -19.28 -3.24
N ASP A 59 1.17 -19.40 -3.68
CA ASP A 59 0.78 -20.38 -4.67
C ASP A 59 1.21 -19.87 -6.06
N MET A 60 2.24 -20.49 -6.63
CA MET A 60 2.83 -20.05 -7.89
C MET A 60 1.92 -20.28 -9.10
N GLU A 61 0.96 -21.21 -9.04
CA GLU A 61 -0.06 -21.37 -10.08
C GLU A 61 -1.06 -20.19 -10.05
N LEU A 62 -1.52 -19.82 -8.86
CA LEU A 62 -2.35 -18.63 -8.70
C LEU A 62 -1.58 -17.35 -9.05
N HIS A 63 -0.30 -17.26 -8.67
CA HIS A 63 0.55 -16.14 -9.06
C HIS A 63 0.56 -15.93 -10.58
N GLN A 64 0.75 -16.99 -11.36
CA GLN A 64 0.73 -16.89 -12.82
C GLN A 64 -0.60 -16.35 -13.34
N ARG A 65 -1.74 -16.83 -12.81
CA ARG A 65 -3.06 -16.30 -13.16
C ARG A 65 -3.22 -14.82 -12.82
N TYR A 66 -2.74 -14.38 -11.65
CA TYR A 66 -2.73 -12.97 -11.28
C TYR A 66 -1.87 -12.12 -12.22
N GLN A 67 -0.72 -12.63 -12.68
CA GLN A 67 0.12 -11.93 -13.66
C GLN A 67 -0.58 -11.76 -15.01
N GLU A 68 -1.34 -12.75 -15.47
CA GLU A 68 -2.15 -12.64 -16.70
C GLU A 68 -3.19 -11.53 -16.56
N VAL A 69 -3.95 -11.51 -15.47
CA VAL A 69 -4.94 -10.45 -15.17
C VAL A 69 -4.26 -9.08 -15.10
N ALA A 70 -3.15 -8.96 -14.37
CA ALA A 70 -2.39 -7.74 -14.24
C ALA A 70 -1.86 -7.23 -15.60
N SER A 71 -1.52 -8.13 -16.51
CA SER A 71 -1.06 -7.77 -17.87
C SER A 71 -2.14 -7.05 -18.67
N VAL A 72 -3.40 -7.43 -18.47
CA VAL A 72 -4.56 -6.77 -19.09
C VAL A 72 -4.88 -5.45 -18.38
N GLN A 73 -4.87 -5.48 -17.04
CA GLN A 73 -5.20 -4.32 -16.23
C GLN A 73 -4.24 -3.14 -16.48
N ARG A 74 -2.94 -3.42 -16.64
CA ARG A 74 -1.93 -2.38 -16.97
C ARG A 74 -2.20 -1.65 -18.28
N LYS A 75 -3.02 -2.20 -19.17
CA LYS A 75 -3.41 -1.55 -20.44
C LYS A 75 -4.59 -0.59 -20.27
N LEU A 76 -5.31 -0.64 -19.14
CA LEU A 76 -6.52 0.18 -18.95
C LEU A 76 -6.17 1.66 -18.85
N TYR A 77 -5.29 2.02 -17.93
CA TYR A 77 -4.97 3.44 -17.70
C TYR A 77 -4.46 4.15 -18.96
N PRO A 78 -3.45 3.64 -19.70
CA PRO A 78 -3.00 4.30 -20.93
C PRO A 78 -4.08 4.46 -22.01
N ARG A 79 -5.05 3.54 -22.05
CA ARG A 79 -6.16 3.60 -23.00
C ARG A 79 -7.30 4.53 -22.58
N LEU A 80 -7.39 4.85 -21.31
CA LEU A 80 -8.42 5.72 -20.74
C LEU A 80 -7.88 7.12 -20.42
N GLN A 81 -6.60 7.37 -20.61
CA GLN A 81 -5.95 8.62 -20.22
C GLN A 81 -6.60 9.82 -20.90
N ASP A 82 -6.81 9.75 -22.23
CA ASP A 82 -7.44 10.84 -23.00
C ASP A 82 -8.86 11.12 -22.51
N ILE A 83 -9.61 10.04 -22.18
CA ILE A 83 -10.96 10.15 -21.64
C ILE A 83 -10.95 10.83 -20.25
N PHE A 84 -9.98 10.52 -19.42
CA PHE A 84 -9.82 11.17 -18.11
C PHE A 84 -9.47 12.65 -18.26
N GLU A 85 -8.65 13.02 -19.24
CA GLU A 85 -8.35 14.42 -19.57
C GLU A 85 -9.61 15.17 -20.03
N ASP A 86 -10.41 14.57 -20.90
CA ASP A 86 -11.66 15.14 -21.35
C ASP A 86 -12.64 15.34 -20.20
N LEU A 87 -12.81 14.34 -19.31
CA LEU A 87 -13.64 14.44 -18.11
C LEU A 87 -13.14 15.53 -17.16
N HIS A 88 -11.82 15.63 -16.98
CA HIS A 88 -11.23 16.68 -16.16
C HIS A 88 -11.53 18.08 -16.73
N ASN A 89 -11.38 18.26 -18.06
CA ASN A 89 -11.68 19.51 -18.71
C ASN A 89 -13.16 19.89 -18.62
N LEU A 90 -14.06 18.91 -18.75
CA LEU A 90 -15.50 19.11 -18.54
C LEU A 90 -15.82 19.50 -17.09
N SER A 91 -15.19 18.88 -16.11
CA SER A 91 -15.41 19.21 -14.70
C SER A 91 -14.97 20.64 -14.36
N ARG A 92 -13.91 21.13 -14.99
CA ARG A 92 -13.48 22.53 -14.86
C ARG A 92 -14.40 23.50 -15.57
N LYS A 93 -14.95 23.12 -16.73
CA LYS A 93 -15.90 23.95 -17.48
C LYS A 93 -17.26 24.06 -16.79
N TYR A 94 -17.67 22.99 -16.11
CA TYR A 94 -18.94 22.89 -15.37
C TYR A 94 -18.68 22.53 -13.91
N PRO A 95 -18.20 23.49 -13.09
CA PRO A 95 -17.95 23.23 -11.68
C PRO A 95 -19.26 22.83 -10.98
N SER A 96 -19.16 21.89 -10.05
CA SER A 96 -20.31 21.43 -9.26
C SER A 96 -20.92 22.62 -8.51
N THR A 97 -22.19 22.91 -8.80
CA THR A 97 -22.98 23.90 -8.07
C THR A 97 -23.59 23.33 -6.79
N ARG A 98 -23.13 22.17 -6.33
CA ARG A 98 -23.62 21.59 -5.07
C ARG A 98 -23.29 22.60 -3.95
N PRO A 99 -24.28 23.16 -3.24
CA PRO A 99 -23.99 24.01 -2.08
C PRO A 99 -23.13 23.19 -1.12
N GLU A 100 -22.09 23.81 -0.60
CA GLU A 100 -21.32 23.18 0.49
C GLU A 100 -22.32 22.78 1.57
N SER A 101 -22.34 21.49 1.90
CA SER A 101 -23.13 21.04 3.05
C SER A 101 -22.68 21.86 4.24
N PRO A 102 -23.58 22.56 4.95
CA PRO A 102 -23.16 23.33 6.10
C PRO A 102 -22.38 22.37 7.01
N ALA A 103 -21.10 22.70 7.19
CA ALA A 103 -20.25 21.95 8.11
C ALA A 103 -21.05 21.87 9.42
N ALA A 104 -21.26 20.64 9.90
CA ALA A 104 -21.92 20.43 11.17
C ALA A 104 -21.15 21.20 12.22
N GLU A 105 -21.70 22.35 12.63
CA GLU A 105 -21.32 23.00 13.86
C GLU A 105 -21.75 22.04 14.99
N LEU A 106 -20.81 21.24 15.47
CA LEU A 106 -20.89 20.54 16.75
C LEU A 106 -19.62 20.82 17.53
#